data_2c73ea3cb5c73a966c44c758ffe660da
#
_entry.id   2c73ea3cb5c73a966c44c758ffe660da
#
_cell.length_a   1.000
_cell.length_b   1.000
_cell.length_c   1.000
_cell.angle_alpha   90.00
_cell.angle_beta   90.00
_cell.angle_gamma   90.00
#
_symmetry.space_group_name_H-M   'P 1'
#
loop_
_entity.id
_entity.type
_entity.pdbx_description
1 polymer ?
#
loop_
_entity_poly.entity_id
_entity_poly.type
_entity_poly.pdbx_seq_one_letter_code
_entity_poly.pdbx_strand_id
1 'polypeptide(L)'
;MSKEDKNLIAYCGLYCGDCPMHKGKIADLARDLRKELRGARFDNTAEALSEISFFKAFNSYQQCYEVLGAMVKLRCRKICKDGGGPPFCKIRKCCQKKGIDGCWECGEFETCEKLDFLKPGHGDAHIKNIRKINKQGTEEFLKGKKYWYVKPK
;
A
#
# COMPACT_ATOMS: atom_id res chain seq x y z
N MET A 1 19.09 15.83 4.54
CA MET A 1 18.07 15.00 3.87
C MET A 1 18.56 14.65 2.48
N SER A 2 18.62 13.36 2.18
CA SER A 2 19.13 12.91 0.89
C SER A 2 18.07 13.09 -0.20
N LYS A 3 18.51 13.15 -1.46
CA LYS A 3 17.63 13.13 -2.64
C LYS A 3 16.78 11.85 -2.66
N GLU A 4 17.30 10.77 -2.08
CA GLU A 4 16.62 9.48 -1.94
C GLU A 4 15.36 9.57 -1.06
N ASP A 5 15.39 10.35 0.02
CA ASP A 5 14.22 10.51 0.90
C ASP A 5 13.05 11.21 0.20
N LYS A 6 13.34 12.21 -0.64
CA LYS A 6 12.31 12.92 -1.43
C LYS A 6 11.66 12.01 -2.47
N ASN A 7 12.42 11.09 -3.06
CA ASN A 7 11.90 10.13 -4.04
C ASN A 7 10.95 9.10 -3.43
N LEU A 8 10.97 8.92 -2.10
CA LEU A 8 10.00 8.08 -1.40
C LEU A 8 8.60 8.71 -1.33
N ILE A 9 8.45 10.00 -1.66
CA ILE A 9 7.13 10.62 -1.80
C ILE A 9 6.56 10.22 -3.16
N ALA A 10 5.48 9.44 -3.14
CA ALA A 10 4.78 9.04 -4.36
C ALA A 10 4.12 10.24 -5.03
N TYR A 11 3.90 10.17 -6.34
CA TYR A 11 3.22 11.23 -7.11
C TYR A 11 1.86 11.65 -6.48
N CYS A 12 1.16 10.73 -5.82
CA CYS A 12 -0.11 10.97 -5.14
C CYS A 12 0.01 11.51 -3.71
N GLY A 13 1.22 11.85 -3.25
CA GLY A 13 1.45 12.34 -1.89
C GLY A 13 1.52 11.27 -0.80
N LEU A 14 1.34 9.98 -1.11
CA LEU A 14 1.62 8.91 -0.16
C LEU A 14 3.13 8.71 -0.02
N TYR A 15 3.57 8.22 1.14
CA TYR A 15 4.98 8.03 1.43
C TYR A 15 5.37 6.55 1.33
N CYS A 16 6.19 6.18 0.34
CA CYS A 16 6.65 4.81 0.14
C CYS A 16 7.41 4.25 1.35
N GLY A 17 8.10 5.12 2.12
CA GLY A 17 8.79 4.72 3.35
C GLY A 17 7.87 4.15 4.44
N ASP A 18 6.58 4.48 4.44
CA ASP A 18 5.58 3.93 5.36
C ASP A 18 4.72 2.83 4.70
N CYS A 19 4.91 2.58 3.40
CA CYS A 19 4.11 1.62 2.66
C CYS A 19 4.42 0.17 3.11
N PRO A 20 3.43 -0.57 3.63
CA PRO A 20 3.66 -1.95 4.08
C PRO A 20 4.08 -2.89 2.95
N MET A 21 3.69 -2.59 1.70
CA MET A 21 4.09 -3.36 0.53
C MET A 21 5.57 -3.08 0.16
N HIS A 22 6.02 -1.85 0.26
CA HIS A 22 7.42 -1.48 0.00
C HIS A 22 8.35 -1.99 1.10
N LYS A 23 7.98 -1.85 2.35
CA LYS A 23 8.70 -2.47 3.50
C LYS A 23 8.71 -3.99 3.42
N GLY A 24 7.68 -4.58 2.82
CA GLY A 24 7.57 -6.01 2.57
C GLY A 24 7.29 -6.88 3.80
N LYS A 25 7.08 -6.29 4.98
CA LYS A 25 6.88 -7.06 6.22
C LYS A 25 5.66 -7.97 6.15
N ILE A 26 4.54 -7.50 5.58
CA ILE A 26 3.33 -8.32 5.38
C ILE A 26 3.63 -9.50 4.46
N ALA A 27 4.32 -9.25 3.35
CA ALA A 27 4.69 -10.31 2.40
C ALA A 27 5.63 -11.34 3.03
N ASP A 28 6.59 -10.92 3.85
CA ASP A 28 7.50 -11.81 4.57
C ASP A 28 6.76 -12.68 5.58
N LEU A 29 5.90 -12.08 6.41
CA LEU A 29 5.10 -12.80 7.39
C LEU A 29 4.16 -13.81 6.72
N ALA A 30 3.51 -13.43 5.62
CA ALA A 30 2.63 -14.30 4.87
C ALA A 30 3.41 -15.48 4.26
N ARG A 31 4.60 -15.23 3.70
CA ARG A 31 5.50 -16.26 3.18
C ARG A 31 5.90 -17.24 4.28
N ASP A 32 6.34 -16.71 5.41
CA ASP A 32 6.86 -17.53 6.51
C ASP A 32 5.73 -18.36 7.13
N LEU A 33 4.54 -17.78 7.34
CA LEU A 33 3.37 -18.52 7.79
C LEU A 33 2.97 -19.62 6.81
N ARG A 34 2.93 -19.36 5.50
CA ARG A 34 2.64 -20.39 4.50
C ARG A 34 3.66 -21.52 4.52
N LYS A 35 4.94 -21.21 4.77
CA LYS A 35 5.99 -22.23 4.89
C LYS A 35 5.73 -23.14 6.09
N GLU A 36 5.40 -22.58 7.24
CA GLU A 36 5.07 -23.35 8.45
C GLU A 36 3.82 -24.19 8.26
N LEU A 37 2.74 -23.62 7.74
CA LEU A 37 1.49 -24.36 7.49
C LEU A 37 1.71 -25.54 6.54
N ARG A 38 2.49 -25.36 5.49
CA ARG A 38 2.83 -26.43 4.53
C ARG A 38 3.72 -27.50 5.16
N GLY A 39 4.73 -27.09 5.93
CA GLY A 39 5.65 -28.01 6.59
C GLY A 39 4.94 -28.89 7.62
N ALA A 40 3.96 -28.33 8.32
CA ALA A 40 3.14 -29.04 9.30
C ALA A 40 1.98 -29.87 8.69
N ARG A 41 1.79 -29.86 7.36
CA ARG A 41 0.60 -30.42 6.70
C ARG A 41 -0.70 -29.95 7.38
N PHE A 42 -0.75 -28.64 7.67
CA PHE A 42 -1.85 -28.05 8.43
C PHE A 42 -3.20 -28.13 7.68
N ASP A 43 -3.18 -28.34 6.38
CA ASP A 43 -4.36 -28.67 5.58
C ASP A 43 -5.18 -29.83 6.17
N ASN A 44 -4.49 -30.94 6.53
CA ASN A 44 -5.13 -32.10 7.16
C ASN A 44 -5.71 -31.76 8.56
N THR A 45 -4.97 -30.97 9.34
CA THR A 45 -5.43 -30.52 10.66
C THR A 45 -6.65 -29.61 10.53
N ALA A 46 -6.65 -28.69 9.58
CA ALA A 46 -7.76 -27.78 9.33
C ALA A 46 -9.02 -28.55 8.89
N GLU A 47 -8.89 -29.55 8.04
CA GLU A 47 -10.00 -30.42 7.63
C GLU A 47 -10.62 -31.11 8.85
N ALA A 48 -9.80 -31.78 9.69
CA ALA A 48 -10.28 -32.45 10.89
C ALA A 48 -10.95 -31.49 11.88
N LEU A 49 -10.39 -30.29 12.09
CA LEU A 49 -10.95 -29.29 12.99
C LEU A 49 -12.27 -28.70 12.47
N SER A 50 -12.45 -28.62 11.16
CA SER A 50 -13.66 -28.05 10.56
C SER A 50 -14.95 -28.80 10.91
N GLU A 51 -14.82 -30.10 11.23
CA GLU A 51 -15.93 -30.95 11.69
C GLU A 51 -16.44 -30.57 13.11
N ILE A 52 -15.65 -29.86 13.89
CA ILE A 52 -16.00 -29.41 15.24
C ILE A 52 -16.70 -28.05 15.15
N SER A 53 -17.89 -27.93 15.73
CA SER A 53 -18.71 -26.70 15.60
C SER A 53 -17.99 -25.41 16.02
N PHE A 54 -17.14 -25.47 17.05
CA PHE A 54 -16.33 -24.34 17.52
C PHE A 54 -15.27 -23.88 16.50
N PHE A 55 -14.79 -24.80 15.66
CA PHE A 55 -13.71 -24.54 14.69
C PHE A 55 -14.19 -24.43 13.24
N LYS A 56 -15.46 -24.14 13.01
CA LYS A 56 -16.03 -24.00 11.65
C LYS A 56 -15.31 -23.01 10.73
N ALA A 57 -14.57 -22.05 11.28
CA ALA A 57 -13.75 -21.12 10.49
C ALA A 57 -12.73 -21.85 9.62
N PHE A 58 -12.29 -23.05 9.99
CA PHE A 58 -11.36 -23.86 9.19
C PHE A 58 -11.96 -24.40 7.89
N ASN A 59 -13.27 -24.33 7.68
CA ASN A 59 -13.88 -24.57 6.37
C ASN A 59 -13.34 -23.61 5.29
N SER A 60 -12.85 -22.43 5.68
CA SER A 60 -12.25 -21.42 4.78
C SER A 60 -10.71 -21.48 4.75
N TYR A 61 -10.10 -22.56 5.27
CA TYR A 61 -8.63 -22.66 5.34
C TYR A 61 -7.97 -22.52 3.97
N GLN A 62 -8.48 -23.19 2.95
CA GLN A 62 -7.90 -23.13 1.61
C GLN A 62 -7.91 -21.71 1.05
N GLN A 63 -9.02 -20.99 1.20
CA GLN A 63 -9.12 -19.60 0.78
C GLN A 63 -8.16 -18.71 1.56
N CYS A 64 -8.03 -18.91 2.88
CA CYS A 64 -7.06 -18.19 3.71
C CYS A 64 -5.62 -18.42 3.20
N TYR A 65 -5.25 -19.66 2.91
CA TYR A 65 -3.93 -20.01 2.39
C TYR A 65 -3.64 -19.36 1.03
N GLU A 66 -4.65 -19.27 0.15
CA GLU A 66 -4.55 -18.59 -1.14
C GLU A 66 -4.38 -17.07 -0.97
N VAL A 67 -5.12 -16.46 -0.04
CA VAL A 67 -4.99 -15.03 0.31
C VAL A 67 -3.58 -14.73 0.81
N LEU A 68 -3.02 -15.57 1.69
CA LEU A 68 -1.62 -15.44 2.12
C LEU A 68 -0.65 -15.49 0.91
N GLY A 69 -0.93 -16.34 -0.06
CA GLY A 69 -0.17 -16.42 -1.33
C GLY A 69 -0.24 -15.12 -2.14
N ALA A 70 -1.41 -14.51 -2.20
CA ALA A 70 -1.59 -13.21 -2.84
C ALA A 70 -0.84 -12.10 -2.10
N MET A 71 -0.85 -12.11 -0.75
CA MET A 71 -0.09 -11.16 0.07
C MET A 71 1.41 -11.22 -0.18
N VAL A 72 1.99 -12.41 -0.42
CA VAL A 72 3.40 -12.56 -0.80
C VAL A 72 3.71 -11.83 -2.10
N LYS A 73 2.78 -11.86 -3.06
CA LYS A 73 2.93 -11.20 -4.37
C LYS A 73 2.80 -9.68 -4.30
N LEU A 74 2.23 -9.13 -3.22
CA LEU A 74 2.07 -7.68 -3.04
C LEU A 74 3.38 -6.97 -2.70
N ARG A 75 4.50 -7.66 -2.51
CA ARG A 75 5.79 -7.01 -2.26
C ARG A 75 6.15 -6.05 -3.39
N CYS A 76 6.26 -4.78 -3.04
CA CYS A 76 6.70 -3.74 -3.96
C CYS A 76 8.23 -3.60 -3.90
N ARG A 77 8.90 -3.95 -4.99
CA ARG A 77 10.39 -3.93 -5.08
C ARG A 77 10.95 -2.58 -5.47
N LYS A 78 10.12 -1.68 -5.97
CA LYS A 78 10.49 -0.34 -6.45
C LYS A 78 9.60 0.71 -5.81
N ILE A 79 10.13 1.89 -5.58
CA ILE A 79 9.33 3.04 -5.17
C ILE A 79 8.43 3.52 -6.31
N CYS A 80 7.41 4.31 -5.99
CA CYS A 80 6.46 4.83 -6.99
C CYS A 80 7.16 5.60 -8.11
N LYS A 81 8.18 6.40 -7.79
CA LYS A 81 8.96 7.18 -8.76
C LYS A 81 9.69 6.30 -9.78
N ASP A 82 10.12 5.10 -9.37
CA ASP A 82 10.81 4.12 -10.21
C ASP A 82 9.86 3.08 -10.83
N GLY A 83 8.57 3.38 -10.87
CA GLY A 83 7.57 2.52 -11.47
C GLY A 83 6.97 1.46 -10.54
N GLY A 84 7.21 1.56 -9.22
CA GLY A 84 6.60 0.68 -8.22
C GLY A 84 5.10 0.93 -8.04
N GLY A 85 4.45 0.05 -7.29
CA GLY A 85 3.00 0.08 -7.11
C GLY A 85 2.23 -0.37 -8.36
N PRO A 86 0.99 0.07 -8.55
CA PRO A 86 0.15 -0.35 -9.68
C PRO A 86 0.81 0.00 -11.02
N PRO A 87 0.97 -0.98 -11.95
CA PRO A 87 1.64 -0.73 -13.22
C PRO A 87 0.89 0.26 -14.11
N PHE A 88 -0.43 0.35 -13.95
CA PHE A 88 -1.31 1.25 -14.73
C PHE A 88 -1.71 2.52 -13.97
N CYS A 89 -0.88 3.00 -13.06
CA CYS A 89 -1.18 4.17 -12.24
C CYS A 89 -1.41 5.43 -13.10
N LYS A 90 -2.67 5.86 -13.18
CA LYS A 90 -3.08 7.06 -13.94
C LYS A 90 -2.47 8.34 -13.37
N ILE A 91 -2.24 8.40 -12.06
CA ILE A 91 -1.63 9.55 -11.38
C ILE A 91 -0.19 9.71 -11.83
N ARG A 92 0.61 8.65 -11.76
CA ARG A 92 2.01 8.66 -12.21
C ARG A 92 2.12 9.11 -13.67
N LYS A 93 1.34 8.50 -14.57
CA LYS A 93 1.32 8.88 -15.98
C LYS A 93 0.95 10.36 -16.19
N CYS A 94 -0.03 10.86 -15.42
CA CYS A 94 -0.46 12.25 -15.48
C CYS A 94 0.66 13.21 -15.05
N CYS A 95 1.31 12.94 -13.90
CA CYS A 95 2.41 13.77 -13.41
C CYS A 95 3.60 13.76 -14.35
N GLN A 96 3.97 12.58 -14.88
CA GLN A 96 5.03 12.44 -15.87
C GLN A 96 4.74 13.23 -17.14
N LYS A 97 3.50 13.16 -17.65
CA LYS A 97 3.07 13.93 -18.84
C LYS A 97 3.09 15.44 -18.59
N LYS A 98 2.75 15.88 -17.38
CA LYS A 98 2.78 17.29 -16.97
C LYS A 98 4.20 17.78 -16.61
N GLY A 99 5.17 16.88 -16.47
CA GLY A 99 6.54 17.22 -16.04
C GLY A 99 6.61 17.74 -14.60
N ILE A 100 5.72 17.26 -13.71
CA ILE A 100 5.64 17.66 -12.30
C ILE A 100 6.09 16.53 -11.39
N ASP A 101 6.65 16.88 -10.24
CA ASP A 101 7.16 15.93 -9.23
C ASP A 101 6.05 15.24 -8.46
N GLY A 102 4.88 15.81 -8.41
CA GLY A 102 3.71 15.21 -7.78
C GLY A 102 2.47 16.07 -7.84
N CYS A 103 1.35 15.52 -7.38
CA CYS A 103 0.07 16.21 -7.42
C CYS A 103 0.04 17.50 -6.58
N TRP A 104 0.99 17.69 -5.68
CA TRP A 104 1.14 18.94 -4.92
C TRP A 104 1.54 20.15 -5.77
N GLU A 105 2.07 19.93 -6.97
CA GLU A 105 2.37 21.00 -7.95
C GLU A 105 1.21 21.22 -8.93
N CYS A 106 0.17 20.40 -8.86
CA CYS A 106 -1.01 20.51 -9.70
C CYS A 106 -2.10 21.33 -8.99
N GLY A 107 -2.54 22.43 -9.59
CA GLY A 107 -3.62 23.28 -9.04
C GLY A 107 -4.99 22.60 -8.96
N GLU A 108 -5.19 21.46 -9.59
CA GLU A 108 -6.49 20.78 -9.73
C GLU A 108 -6.62 19.53 -8.84
N PHE A 109 -5.68 19.28 -7.93
CA PHE A 109 -5.65 18.01 -7.17
C PHE A 109 -6.88 17.80 -6.27
N GLU A 110 -7.50 18.87 -5.78
CA GLU A 110 -8.67 18.80 -4.87
C GLU A 110 -9.89 18.13 -5.51
N THR A 111 -10.06 18.28 -6.82
CA THR A 111 -11.20 17.77 -7.60
C THR A 111 -10.79 16.69 -8.60
N CYS A 112 -9.56 16.15 -8.46
CA CYS A 112 -9.02 15.24 -9.44
C CYS A 112 -9.57 13.82 -9.27
N GLU A 113 -10.46 13.37 -10.16
CA GLU A 113 -11.04 12.02 -10.17
C GLU A 113 -9.98 10.90 -10.26
N LYS A 114 -8.78 11.19 -10.81
CA LYS A 114 -7.68 10.20 -10.85
C LYS A 114 -7.21 9.78 -9.46
N LEU A 115 -7.47 10.59 -8.43
CA LEU A 115 -7.12 10.29 -7.04
C LEU A 115 -8.17 9.41 -6.34
N ASP A 116 -9.38 9.27 -6.89
CA ASP A 116 -10.49 8.58 -6.24
C ASP A 116 -10.21 7.08 -5.99
N PHE A 117 -9.42 6.43 -6.86
CA PHE A 117 -9.12 5.02 -6.67
C PHE A 117 -8.27 4.72 -5.41
N LEU A 118 -7.67 5.75 -4.81
CA LEU A 118 -6.92 5.64 -3.55
C LEU A 118 -7.84 5.62 -2.31
N LYS A 119 -9.05 6.15 -2.44
CA LYS A 119 -10.00 6.29 -1.33
C LYS A 119 -10.32 4.99 -0.59
N PRO A 120 -10.57 3.84 -1.27
CA PRO A 120 -10.85 2.59 -0.56
C PRO A 120 -9.74 2.14 0.38
N GLY A 121 -8.48 2.32 -0.01
CA GLY A 121 -7.32 1.89 0.79
C GLY A 121 -6.74 2.97 1.70
N HIS A 122 -6.96 4.25 1.42
CA HIS A 122 -6.28 5.36 2.10
C HIS A 122 -7.24 6.45 2.61
N GLY A 123 -8.53 6.38 2.28
CA GLY A 123 -9.47 7.46 2.60
C GLY A 123 -8.98 8.78 2.03
N ASP A 124 -8.90 9.82 2.87
CA ASP A 124 -8.43 11.16 2.48
C ASP A 124 -6.94 11.41 2.77
N ALA A 125 -6.16 10.36 3.07
CA ALA A 125 -4.76 10.51 3.47
C ALA A 125 -3.90 11.19 2.40
N HIS A 126 -4.07 10.80 1.14
CA HIS A 126 -3.34 11.37 0.00
C HIS A 126 -3.63 12.86 -0.17
N ILE A 127 -4.89 13.29 -0.08
CA ILE A 127 -5.27 14.71 -0.16
C ILE A 127 -4.66 15.51 0.99
N LYS A 128 -4.70 14.99 2.23
CA LYS A 128 -4.08 15.64 3.38
C LYS A 128 -2.57 15.79 3.21
N ASN A 129 -1.90 14.77 2.71
CA ASN A 129 -0.47 14.82 2.44
C ASN A 129 -0.15 15.83 1.33
N ILE A 130 -0.90 15.84 0.22
CA ILE A 130 -0.72 16.78 -0.89
C ILE A 130 -0.85 18.22 -0.39
N ARG A 131 -1.93 18.53 0.37
CA ARG A 131 -2.13 19.87 0.98
C ARG A 131 -0.96 20.27 1.87
N LYS A 132 -0.44 19.32 2.66
CA LYS A 132 0.68 19.55 3.55
C LYS A 132 1.96 19.85 2.76
N ILE A 133 2.26 19.07 1.72
CA ILE A 133 3.41 19.30 0.85
C ILE A 133 3.30 20.64 0.10
N ASN A 134 2.12 20.94 -0.43
CA ASN A 134 1.85 22.20 -1.13
C ASN A 134 2.08 23.42 -0.22
N LYS A 135 1.66 23.32 1.06
CA LYS A 135 1.78 24.44 2.02
C LYS A 135 3.20 24.63 2.56
N GLN A 136 3.94 23.58 2.85
CA GLN A 136 5.19 23.64 3.62
C GLN A 136 6.42 23.05 2.91
N GLY A 137 6.22 22.48 1.71
CA GLY A 137 7.27 21.83 0.93
C GLY A 137 7.56 20.38 1.35
N THR A 138 8.29 19.69 0.49
CA THR A 138 8.63 18.27 0.67
C THR A 138 9.53 18.02 1.88
N GLU A 139 10.45 18.93 2.18
CA GLU A 139 11.40 18.80 3.29
C GLU A 139 10.71 18.79 4.64
N GLU A 140 9.84 19.76 4.89
CA GLU A 140 9.07 19.83 6.14
C GLU A 140 8.04 18.69 6.22
N PHE A 141 7.48 18.27 5.09
CA PHE A 141 6.63 17.08 5.05
C PHE A 141 7.36 15.83 5.51
N LEU A 142 8.60 15.63 5.09
CA LEU A 142 9.41 14.46 5.45
C LEU A 142 9.75 14.41 6.94
N LYS A 143 9.99 15.54 7.58
CA LYS A 143 10.23 15.65 9.04
C LYS A 143 8.98 15.41 9.87
N GLY A 144 7.81 15.73 9.31
CA GLY A 144 6.55 15.71 10.04
C GLY A 144 5.75 14.42 9.89
N LYS A 145 4.54 14.43 10.48
CA LYS A 145 3.58 13.34 10.38
C LYS A 145 3.12 13.16 8.93
N LYS A 146 3.17 11.93 8.45
CA LYS A 146 2.65 11.47 7.17
C LYS A 146 1.40 10.64 7.41
N TYR A 147 0.41 10.75 6.53
CA TYR A 147 -0.84 10.00 6.64
C TYR A 147 -0.83 8.83 5.67
N TRP A 148 -1.13 7.64 6.18
CA TRP A 148 -1.33 6.44 5.35
C TRP A 148 -2.81 6.14 5.14
N TYR A 149 -3.61 6.35 6.18
CA TYR A 149 -5.07 6.26 6.14
C TYR A 149 -5.70 7.41 6.92
N VAL A 150 -6.72 8.00 6.36
CA VAL A 150 -7.58 8.99 7.04
C VAL A 150 -9.01 8.69 6.66
N LYS A 151 -9.85 8.47 7.67
CA LYS A 151 -11.29 8.26 7.43
C LYS A 151 -11.85 9.44 6.64
N PRO A 152 -12.56 9.19 5.52
CA PRO A 152 -13.26 10.25 4.80
C PRO A 152 -14.28 10.95 5.69
N LYS A 153 -14.44 12.25 5.47
CA LYS A 153 -15.48 13.04 6.16
C LYS A 153 -16.84 12.76 5.55
#